data_267c61b54db4881573f547d6540ce014
#
_entry.id   267c61b54db4881573f547d6540ce014
#
_cell.length_a   1.000
_cell.length_b   1.000
_cell.length_c   1.000
_cell.angle_alpha   90.00
_cell.angle_beta   90.00
_cell.angle_gamma   90.00
#
_symmetry.space_group_name_H-M   'P 1'
#
loop_
_entity.id
_entity.type
_entity.pdbx_description
1 polymer ?
#
loop_
_entity_poly.entity_id
_entity_poly.type
_entity_poly.pdbx_seq_one_letter_code
_entity_poly.pdbx_strand_id
1 'polypeptide(L)'
;MKFFLAALFYYDLDIPTLIRFLGGNYTGEYRDVDSTVKILQESDCNPTIINDLKKILTVGFPIKFVASTSRENFLHFLHYGNHTSITKNVHKTTKALNKEDRNQFLIPLPCWLARFLKHLHITPQGLLMKKDKNDRMIWDGSFIPNWDAVSINMMLSHESEPEIVYGETFKRHLQYLYNFRISVPNDEILLYDDDVKSAFRHCKYHPDVASAFAFIIQENLWIPLGGMFGSIVTPANFEPVARARTHLAEYFSRRRDLLKRYDHIIDKVKISDPPTKGTIFTRATPCKYNRGLTNVNNTQFSMFVDNSLFAQTRNNIKHAMAASIEALHVILGYPDLEVRQNPLSLDKYFESSCSYERVQLGITINTRNMTIALTDKKRLSMLDELSHWHKKGRVLHFFKE
;
A
#
# COMPACT_ATOMS: atom_id res chain seq x y z
N MET A 1 -14.71 -14.38 -18.97
CA MET A 1 -15.36 -15.53 -18.28
C MET A 1 -15.31 -16.83 -19.07
N LYS A 2 -15.84 -16.94 -20.32
CA LYS A 2 -15.85 -18.22 -21.09
C LYS A 2 -14.48 -18.88 -21.21
N PHE A 3 -13.43 -18.08 -21.47
CA PHE A 3 -12.05 -18.56 -21.55
C PHE A 3 -11.58 -19.19 -20.23
N PHE A 4 -11.74 -18.50 -19.12
CA PHE A 4 -11.34 -19.01 -17.80
C PHE A 4 -12.09 -20.29 -17.42
N LEU A 5 -13.38 -20.36 -17.76
CA LEU A 5 -14.19 -21.56 -17.53
C LEU A 5 -13.68 -22.75 -18.35
N ALA A 6 -13.42 -22.58 -19.64
CA ALA A 6 -12.88 -23.62 -20.48
C ALA A 6 -11.51 -24.11 -20.01
N ALA A 7 -10.61 -23.17 -19.69
CA ALA A 7 -9.30 -23.51 -19.17
C ALA A 7 -9.38 -24.23 -17.81
N LEU A 8 -10.29 -23.80 -16.92
CA LEU A 8 -10.48 -24.44 -15.62
C LEU A 8 -10.98 -25.89 -15.75
N PHE A 9 -11.90 -26.15 -16.67
CA PHE A 9 -12.34 -27.54 -16.95
C PHE A 9 -11.21 -28.38 -17.55
N TYR A 10 -10.40 -27.81 -18.42
CA TYR A 10 -9.23 -28.49 -18.98
C TYR A 10 -8.23 -28.93 -17.90
N TYR A 11 -8.12 -28.17 -16.82
CA TYR A 11 -7.25 -28.45 -15.67
C TYR A 11 -8.01 -29.06 -14.46
N ASP A 12 -9.05 -29.83 -14.69
CA ASP A 12 -9.79 -30.59 -13.65
C ASP A 12 -10.26 -29.72 -12.46
N LEU A 13 -10.69 -28.51 -12.74
CA LEU A 13 -11.14 -27.53 -11.74
C LEU A 13 -10.02 -27.09 -10.76
N ASP A 14 -8.75 -27.22 -11.14
CA ASP A 14 -7.62 -26.81 -10.33
C ASP A 14 -7.28 -25.34 -10.53
N ILE A 15 -7.67 -24.49 -9.57
CA ILE A 15 -7.41 -23.04 -9.60
C ILE A 15 -5.92 -22.70 -9.61
N PRO A 16 -5.06 -23.33 -8.79
CA PRO A 16 -3.62 -23.09 -8.85
C PRO A 16 -3.02 -23.30 -10.24
N THR A 17 -3.37 -24.39 -10.90
CA THR A 17 -2.90 -24.70 -12.25
C THR A 17 -3.44 -23.69 -13.26
N LEU A 18 -4.71 -23.27 -13.16
CA LEU A 18 -5.25 -22.22 -14.00
C LEU A 18 -4.44 -20.92 -13.85
N ILE A 19 -4.13 -20.47 -12.62
CA ILE A 19 -3.36 -19.26 -12.37
C ILE A 19 -1.96 -19.36 -13.00
N ARG A 20 -1.26 -20.49 -12.82
CA ARG A 20 0.07 -20.72 -13.43
C ARG A 20 0.01 -20.72 -14.96
N PHE A 21 -1.02 -21.32 -15.54
CA PHE A 21 -1.24 -21.32 -16.98
C PHE A 21 -1.45 -19.91 -17.56
N LEU A 22 -2.17 -19.06 -16.85
CA LEU A 22 -2.41 -17.66 -17.27
C LEU A 22 -1.12 -16.83 -17.32
N GLY A 23 -0.20 -17.05 -16.40
CA GLY A 23 1.10 -16.37 -16.34
C GLY A 23 1.03 -14.84 -16.35
N GLY A 24 2.10 -14.19 -16.77
CA GLY A 24 2.17 -12.75 -17.05
C GLY A 24 1.65 -11.86 -15.92
N ASN A 25 0.63 -11.03 -16.18
CA ASN A 25 0.05 -10.13 -15.18
C ASN A 25 -0.70 -10.86 -14.07
N TYR A 26 -1.19 -12.10 -14.31
CA TYR A 26 -1.90 -12.88 -13.31
C TYR A 26 -0.96 -13.42 -12.22
N THR A 27 0.27 -13.77 -12.60
CA THR A 27 1.32 -14.27 -11.69
C THR A 27 2.35 -13.21 -11.31
N GLY A 28 2.46 -12.13 -12.09
CA GLY A 28 3.46 -11.08 -11.91
C GLY A 28 4.81 -11.35 -12.62
N GLU A 29 4.86 -12.34 -13.52
CA GLU A 29 6.07 -12.72 -14.29
C GLU A 29 6.59 -11.63 -15.24
N TYR A 30 5.82 -10.56 -15.47
CA TYR A 30 6.27 -9.41 -16.25
C TYR A 30 7.41 -8.62 -15.59
N ARG A 31 7.73 -8.90 -14.32
CA ARG A 31 8.78 -8.21 -13.59
C ARG A 31 10.12 -8.86 -13.87
N ASP A 32 11.13 -8.03 -14.08
CA ASP A 32 12.51 -8.48 -14.12
C ASP A 32 13.06 -8.57 -12.68
N VAL A 33 12.73 -9.67 -12.01
CA VAL A 33 13.12 -9.89 -10.61
C VAL A 33 14.63 -10.04 -10.46
N ASP A 34 15.29 -10.65 -11.43
CA ASP A 34 16.74 -10.86 -11.36
C ASP A 34 17.50 -9.52 -11.49
N SER A 35 17.09 -8.64 -12.39
CA SER A 35 17.63 -7.28 -12.45
C SER A 35 17.34 -6.48 -11.17
N THR A 36 16.13 -6.60 -10.61
CA THR A 36 15.79 -5.95 -9.34
C THR A 36 16.71 -6.42 -8.20
N VAL A 37 16.90 -7.74 -8.08
CA VAL A 37 17.79 -8.34 -7.07
C VAL A 37 19.23 -7.89 -7.26
N LYS A 38 19.71 -7.86 -8.50
CA LYS A 38 21.06 -7.39 -8.83
C LYS A 38 21.29 -5.94 -8.39
N ILE A 39 20.35 -5.03 -8.71
CA ILE A 39 20.43 -3.62 -8.30
C ILE A 39 20.42 -3.49 -6.77
N LEU A 40 19.60 -4.27 -6.07
CA LEU A 40 19.57 -4.29 -4.60
C LEU A 40 20.88 -4.77 -4.00
N GLN A 41 21.53 -5.78 -4.59
CA GLN A 41 22.85 -6.25 -4.18
C GLN A 41 23.94 -5.20 -4.45
N GLU A 42 23.95 -4.58 -5.63
CA GLU A 42 24.89 -3.50 -6.00
C GLU A 42 24.74 -2.25 -5.12
N SER A 43 23.55 -2.04 -4.53
CA SER A 43 23.28 -0.94 -3.62
C SER A 43 23.51 -1.27 -2.14
N ASP A 44 24.06 -2.41 -1.81
CA ASP A 44 24.32 -2.89 -0.43
C ASP A 44 23.01 -3.01 0.41
N CYS A 45 21.90 -3.42 -0.22
CA CYS A 45 20.68 -3.68 0.50
C CYS A 45 20.82 -4.89 1.42
N ASN A 46 20.13 -4.84 2.57
CA ASN A 46 20.12 -5.94 3.54
C ASN A 46 19.69 -7.26 2.87
N PRO A 47 20.49 -8.34 2.96
CA PRO A 47 20.19 -9.62 2.34
C PRO A 47 18.83 -10.23 2.72
N THR A 48 18.37 -9.99 3.94
CA THR A 48 17.04 -10.45 4.39
C THR A 48 15.94 -9.78 3.55
N ILE A 49 16.03 -8.47 3.35
CA ILE A 49 15.04 -7.73 2.52
C ILE A 49 15.07 -8.25 1.08
N ILE A 50 16.27 -8.50 0.52
CA ILE A 50 16.44 -9.02 -0.84
C ILE A 50 15.76 -10.40 -0.96
N ASN A 51 16.02 -11.30 -0.01
CA ASN A 51 15.47 -12.66 -0.03
C ASN A 51 13.94 -12.67 0.12
N ASP A 52 13.40 -11.88 1.05
CA ASP A 52 11.96 -11.77 1.26
C ASP A 52 11.27 -11.16 0.04
N LEU A 53 11.83 -10.08 -0.51
CA LEU A 53 11.31 -9.46 -1.72
C LEU A 53 11.36 -10.43 -2.91
N LYS A 54 12.49 -11.09 -3.16
CA LYS A 54 12.64 -12.08 -4.24
C LYS A 54 11.55 -13.14 -4.13
N LYS A 55 11.33 -13.69 -2.93
CA LYS A 55 10.29 -14.69 -2.68
C LYS A 55 8.89 -14.15 -3.03
N ILE A 56 8.56 -12.95 -2.56
CA ILE A 56 7.26 -12.32 -2.83
C ILE A 56 7.05 -12.08 -4.33
N LEU A 57 8.08 -11.64 -5.04
CA LEU A 57 7.97 -11.30 -6.47
C LEU A 57 7.97 -12.53 -7.38
N THR A 58 8.58 -13.65 -6.97
CA THR A 58 8.67 -14.89 -7.79
C THR A 58 7.60 -15.91 -7.44
N VAL A 59 7.31 -16.09 -6.15
CA VAL A 59 6.45 -17.17 -5.65
C VAL A 59 5.09 -16.63 -5.20
N GLY A 60 5.04 -15.36 -4.80
CA GLY A 60 3.88 -14.73 -4.19
C GLY A 60 3.95 -14.72 -2.66
N PHE A 61 2.93 -14.15 -2.04
CA PHE A 61 2.86 -14.03 -0.58
C PHE A 61 2.91 -15.41 0.10
N PRO A 62 3.84 -15.62 1.04
CA PRO A 62 4.03 -16.90 1.75
C PRO A 62 2.99 -17.08 2.86
N ILE A 63 1.72 -17.15 2.51
CA ILE A 63 0.61 -17.25 3.46
C ILE A 63 0.46 -18.70 3.93
N LYS A 64 0.35 -18.89 5.24
CA LYS A 64 0.06 -20.17 5.87
C LYS A 64 -1.30 -20.12 6.57
N PHE A 65 -1.97 -21.25 6.60
CA PHE A 65 -3.21 -21.43 7.32
C PHE A 65 -3.01 -22.37 8.50
N VAL A 66 -3.57 -22.02 9.65
CA VAL A 66 -3.62 -22.89 10.85
C VAL A 66 -4.81 -23.83 10.82
N ALA A 67 -5.80 -23.55 9.98
CA ALA A 67 -6.99 -24.37 9.78
C ALA A 67 -7.46 -24.30 8.32
N SER A 68 -8.20 -25.32 7.89
CA SER A 68 -8.89 -25.32 6.59
C SER A 68 -10.36 -24.97 6.75
N THR A 69 -10.96 -24.38 5.73
CA THR A 69 -12.40 -24.13 5.69
C THR A 69 -13.18 -25.46 5.68
N SER A 70 -14.03 -25.68 6.68
CA SER A 70 -14.99 -26.79 6.64
C SER A 70 -16.10 -26.50 5.64
N ARG A 71 -16.79 -27.56 5.16
CA ARG A 71 -17.97 -27.41 4.30
C ARG A 71 -19.07 -26.60 4.99
N GLU A 72 -19.26 -26.79 6.27
CA GLU A 72 -20.26 -26.08 7.06
C GLU A 72 -19.91 -24.59 7.14
N ASN A 73 -18.67 -24.25 7.48
CA ASN A 73 -18.19 -22.88 7.48
C ASN A 73 -18.38 -22.21 6.11
N PHE A 74 -18.04 -22.89 5.01
CA PHE A 74 -18.29 -22.41 3.67
C PHE A 74 -19.78 -22.09 3.41
N LEU A 75 -20.70 -22.95 3.86
CA LEU A 75 -22.14 -22.74 3.68
C LEU A 75 -22.66 -21.55 4.50
N HIS A 76 -22.15 -21.31 5.69
CA HIS A 76 -22.50 -20.11 6.49
C HIS A 76 -22.19 -18.83 5.73
N PHE A 77 -21.00 -18.71 5.17
CA PHE A 77 -20.60 -17.53 4.39
C PHE A 77 -21.36 -17.42 3.06
N LEU A 78 -21.60 -18.52 2.37
CA LEU A 78 -22.38 -18.55 1.14
C LEU A 78 -23.82 -18.08 1.37
N HIS A 79 -24.44 -18.51 2.48
CA HIS A 79 -25.79 -18.11 2.85
C HIS A 79 -25.87 -16.62 3.23
N TYR A 80 -24.90 -16.12 3.96
CA TYR A 80 -24.85 -14.71 4.32
C TYR A 80 -24.70 -13.80 3.09
N GLY A 81 -23.83 -14.16 2.16
CA GLY A 81 -23.53 -13.38 0.95
C GLY A 81 -22.65 -12.16 1.22
N ASN A 82 -23.18 -10.95 1.03
CA ASN A 82 -22.42 -9.71 1.18
C ASN A 82 -23.14 -8.71 2.08
N HIS A 83 -22.40 -7.71 2.57
CA HIS A 83 -23.00 -6.60 3.31
C HIS A 83 -23.99 -5.81 2.46
N THR A 84 -25.00 -5.24 3.11
CA THR A 84 -26.10 -4.48 2.45
C THR A 84 -25.60 -3.28 1.62
N SER A 85 -24.41 -2.76 1.92
CA SER A 85 -23.79 -1.70 1.13
C SER A 85 -23.46 -2.14 -0.31
N ILE A 86 -23.16 -3.41 -0.54
CA ILE A 86 -22.95 -3.98 -1.88
C ILE A 86 -24.28 -4.11 -2.63
N THR A 87 -25.26 -4.73 -1.99
CA THR A 87 -26.58 -5.01 -2.63
C THR A 87 -27.36 -3.75 -2.95
N LYS A 88 -27.25 -2.71 -2.11
CA LYS A 88 -27.89 -1.40 -2.34
C LYS A 88 -27.18 -0.55 -3.39
N ASN A 89 -25.94 -0.85 -3.76
CA ASN A 89 -25.10 -0.04 -4.66
C ASN A 89 -24.51 -0.87 -5.82
N VAL A 90 -25.34 -1.69 -6.47
CA VAL A 90 -24.92 -2.63 -7.52
C VAL A 90 -24.12 -1.95 -8.62
N HIS A 91 -24.56 -0.80 -9.14
CA HIS A 91 -23.87 -0.08 -10.21
C HIS A 91 -22.44 0.35 -9.82
N LYS A 92 -22.26 0.88 -8.60
CA LYS A 92 -20.93 1.29 -8.09
C LYS A 92 -20.03 0.08 -7.88
N THR A 93 -20.58 -0.99 -7.35
CA THR A 93 -19.88 -2.27 -7.16
C THR A 93 -19.42 -2.84 -8.48
N THR A 94 -20.28 -2.90 -9.49
CA THR A 94 -19.92 -3.36 -10.85
C THR A 94 -18.79 -2.52 -11.45
N LYS A 95 -18.87 -1.19 -11.30
CA LYS A 95 -17.79 -0.30 -11.78
C LYS A 95 -16.46 -0.59 -11.10
N ALA A 96 -16.45 -0.84 -9.80
CA ALA A 96 -15.25 -1.19 -9.05
C ALA A 96 -14.69 -2.55 -9.50
N LEU A 97 -15.54 -3.57 -9.64
CA LEU A 97 -15.15 -4.91 -10.13
C LEU A 97 -14.57 -4.87 -11.54
N ASN A 98 -15.23 -4.16 -12.45
CA ASN A 98 -14.74 -4.03 -13.84
C ASN A 98 -13.37 -3.36 -13.91
N LYS A 99 -13.05 -2.46 -12.98
CA LYS A 99 -11.71 -1.87 -12.87
C LYS A 99 -10.67 -2.89 -12.40
N GLU A 100 -10.99 -3.68 -11.38
CA GLU A 100 -10.10 -4.74 -10.88
C GLU A 100 -9.87 -5.83 -11.93
N ASP A 101 -10.92 -6.23 -12.67
CA ASP A 101 -10.86 -7.22 -13.76
C ASP A 101 -9.98 -6.72 -14.92
N ARG A 102 -10.18 -5.47 -15.39
CA ARG A 102 -9.32 -4.87 -16.42
C ARG A 102 -7.85 -4.80 -16.04
N ASN A 103 -7.56 -4.66 -14.75
CA ASN A 103 -6.19 -4.67 -14.24
C ASN A 103 -5.67 -6.09 -14.02
N GLN A 104 -6.44 -7.13 -14.34
CA GLN A 104 -6.08 -8.54 -14.15
C GLN A 104 -5.72 -8.87 -12.68
N PHE A 105 -6.45 -8.24 -11.75
CA PHE A 105 -6.31 -8.50 -10.33
C PHE A 105 -7.26 -9.58 -9.81
N LEU A 106 -8.22 -10.00 -10.64
CA LEU A 106 -9.26 -10.96 -10.34
C LEU A 106 -9.44 -11.95 -11.50
N ILE A 107 -9.85 -13.18 -11.19
CA ILE A 107 -10.37 -14.15 -12.16
C ILE A 107 -11.88 -14.30 -11.94
N PRO A 108 -12.74 -13.94 -12.90
CA PRO A 108 -14.17 -14.15 -12.84
C PRO A 108 -14.55 -15.57 -13.26
N LEU A 109 -15.31 -16.26 -12.43
CA LEU A 109 -15.88 -17.58 -12.68
C LEU A 109 -17.38 -17.57 -12.36
N PRO A 110 -18.21 -18.44 -12.96
CA PRO A 110 -19.60 -18.61 -12.54
C PRO A 110 -19.72 -19.05 -11.08
N CYS A 111 -20.62 -18.45 -10.30
CA CYS A 111 -20.75 -18.72 -8.86
C CYS A 111 -21.10 -20.18 -8.54
N TRP A 112 -21.82 -20.88 -9.42
CA TRP A 112 -22.17 -22.29 -9.22
C TRP A 112 -20.95 -23.22 -9.09
N LEU A 113 -19.79 -22.81 -9.65
CA LEU A 113 -18.52 -23.56 -9.51
C LEU A 113 -18.02 -23.62 -8.07
N ALA A 114 -18.39 -22.67 -7.21
CA ALA A 114 -17.95 -22.62 -5.83
C ALA A 114 -18.19 -23.95 -5.06
N ARG A 115 -19.18 -24.73 -5.46
CA ARG A 115 -19.50 -26.02 -4.84
C ARG A 115 -18.51 -27.15 -5.17
N PHE A 116 -17.76 -27.00 -6.25
CA PHE A 116 -16.88 -28.01 -6.80
C PHE A 116 -15.39 -27.70 -6.59
N LEU A 117 -15.07 -26.45 -6.23
CA LEU A 117 -13.70 -26.01 -6.03
C LEU A 117 -13.19 -26.39 -4.63
N LYS A 118 -11.94 -26.85 -4.58
CA LYS A 118 -11.25 -27.19 -3.33
C LYS A 118 -10.64 -25.93 -2.71
N HIS A 119 -10.48 -25.96 -1.39
CA HIS A 119 -9.79 -24.89 -0.62
C HIS A 119 -10.38 -23.49 -0.83
N LEU A 120 -11.67 -23.42 -1.16
CA LEU A 120 -12.37 -22.16 -1.35
C LEU A 120 -12.94 -21.65 -0.03
N HIS A 121 -12.65 -20.39 0.29
CA HIS A 121 -13.36 -19.65 1.32
C HIS A 121 -14.03 -18.42 0.69
N ILE A 122 -15.28 -18.17 1.08
CA ILE A 122 -16.05 -17.02 0.57
C ILE A 122 -16.07 -15.94 1.64
N THR A 123 -15.56 -14.78 1.32
CA THR A 123 -15.51 -13.64 2.25
C THR A 123 -16.48 -12.56 1.82
N PRO A 124 -17.33 -12.05 2.73
CA PRO A 124 -18.24 -10.97 2.42
C PRO A 124 -17.53 -9.70 1.97
N GLN A 125 -18.16 -8.99 1.04
CA GLN A 125 -17.70 -7.69 0.59
C GLN A 125 -18.60 -6.59 1.13
N GLY A 126 -17.99 -5.45 1.43
CA GLY A 126 -18.65 -4.18 1.73
C GLY A 126 -18.27 -3.10 0.73
N LEU A 127 -19.05 -2.04 0.64
CA LEU A 127 -18.77 -0.84 -0.13
C LEU A 127 -18.71 0.37 0.79
N LEU A 128 -17.52 0.95 0.93
CA LEU A 128 -17.34 2.22 1.63
C LEU A 128 -17.52 3.37 0.65
N MET A 129 -18.63 4.05 0.79
CA MET A 129 -18.92 5.25 0.01
C MET A 129 -18.22 6.47 0.62
N LYS A 130 -17.51 7.24 -0.21
CA LYS A 130 -16.83 8.47 0.17
C LYS A 130 -17.45 9.65 -0.57
N LYS A 131 -17.75 10.75 0.14
CA LYS A 131 -18.39 11.95 -0.47
C LYS A 131 -17.52 12.58 -1.57
N ASP A 132 -16.19 12.62 -1.35
CA ASP A 132 -15.27 13.38 -2.21
C ASP A 132 -14.18 12.51 -2.86
N LYS A 133 -14.33 11.18 -2.83
CA LYS A 133 -13.34 10.22 -3.37
C LYS A 133 -14.03 9.01 -3.99
N ASN A 134 -13.28 8.25 -4.77
CA ASN A 134 -13.79 6.99 -5.32
C ASN A 134 -14.24 6.03 -4.21
N ASP A 135 -15.40 5.41 -4.40
CA ASP A 135 -15.90 4.35 -3.53
C ASP A 135 -14.90 3.20 -3.46
N ARG A 136 -14.80 2.56 -2.29
CA ARG A 136 -13.87 1.43 -2.09
C ARG A 136 -14.64 0.18 -1.73
N MET A 137 -14.36 -0.90 -2.44
CA MET A 137 -14.73 -2.24 -1.99
C MET A 137 -13.85 -2.63 -0.79
N ILE A 138 -14.49 -3.19 0.21
CA ILE A 138 -13.84 -3.72 1.42
C ILE A 138 -14.08 -5.22 1.45
N TRP A 139 -12.99 -5.96 1.49
CA TRP A 139 -12.98 -7.39 1.74
C TRP A 139 -12.95 -7.60 3.26
N ASP A 140 -14.04 -8.13 3.83
CA ASP A 140 -14.18 -8.22 5.29
C ASP A 140 -13.71 -9.59 5.80
N GLY A 141 -12.39 -9.76 5.83
CA GLY A 141 -11.75 -11.00 6.25
C GLY A 141 -11.92 -11.35 7.72
N SER A 142 -12.43 -10.45 8.54
CA SER A 142 -12.67 -10.69 9.98
C SER A 142 -14.13 -10.97 10.30
N PHE A 143 -15.03 -10.81 9.33
CA PHE A 143 -16.45 -11.01 9.54
C PHE A 143 -16.76 -12.48 9.82
N ILE A 144 -17.68 -12.74 10.76
CA ILE A 144 -18.27 -14.02 11.08
C ILE A 144 -19.80 -13.91 10.99
N PRO A 145 -20.47 -14.70 10.14
CA PRO A 145 -21.92 -14.62 9.95
C PRO A 145 -22.73 -15.12 11.17
N ASN A 146 -22.17 -15.99 11.97
CA ASN A 146 -22.72 -16.51 13.20
C ASN A 146 -21.61 -16.99 14.16
N TRP A 147 -21.94 -17.39 15.35
CA TRP A 147 -21.00 -17.80 16.42
C TRP A 147 -20.22 -19.10 16.10
N ASP A 148 -20.72 -19.96 15.24
CA ASP A 148 -20.06 -21.21 14.82
C ASP A 148 -19.09 -21.01 13.65
N ALA A 149 -19.14 -19.85 12.97
CA ALA A 149 -18.32 -19.59 11.82
C ALA A 149 -16.91 -19.10 12.19
N VAL A 150 -15.95 -19.46 11.35
CA VAL A 150 -14.55 -19.03 11.48
C VAL A 150 -14.21 -18.14 10.30
N SER A 151 -13.77 -16.91 10.56
CA SER A 151 -13.37 -15.98 9.52
C SER A 151 -12.03 -16.39 8.91
N ILE A 152 -11.75 -15.92 7.69
CA ILE A 152 -10.47 -16.21 7.03
C ILE A 152 -9.29 -15.67 7.86
N ASN A 153 -9.42 -14.48 8.45
CA ASN A 153 -8.36 -13.89 9.27
C ASN A 153 -8.07 -14.74 10.53
N MET A 154 -9.02 -15.44 11.08
CA MET A 154 -8.81 -16.39 12.20
C MET A 154 -8.10 -17.66 11.78
N MET A 155 -8.15 -18.02 10.49
CA MET A 155 -7.47 -19.20 9.94
C MET A 155 -6.04 -18.91 9.48
N LEU A 156 -5.61 -17.65 9.43
CA LEU A 156 -4.28 -17.25 8.99
C LEU A 156 -3.24 -17.40 10.11
N SER A 157 -2.03 -17.83 9.75
CA SER A 157 -0.88 -17.93 10.68
C SER A 157 0.02 -16.70 10.51
N HIS A 158 0.49 -16.18 11.63
CA HIS A 158 1.46 -15.07 11.67
C HIS A 158 2.93 -15.54 11.81
N GLU A 159 3.17 -16.86 11.96
CA GLU A 159 4.50 -17.40 12.29
C GLU A 159 5.61 -17.14 11.28
N SER A 160 5.26 -16.83 10.02
CA SER A 160 6.25 -16.61 8.94
C SER A 160 6.16 -15.23 8.31
N GLU A 161 5.51 -14.29 9.00
CA GLU A 161 5.36 -12.94 8.47
C GLU A 161 6.65 -12.13 8.64
N PRO A 162 6.99 -11.26 7.67
CA PRO A 162 8.04 -10.27 7.85
C PRO A 162 7.72 -9.31 9.01
N GLU A 163 8.76 -8.85 9.69
CA GLU A 163 8.62 -7.86 10.76
C GLU A 163 8.06 -6.54 10.24
N ILE A 164 7.00 -6.05 10.86
CA ILE A 164 6.36 -4.77 10.52
C ILE A 164 7.04 -3.64 11.31
N VAL A 165 7.55 -2.63 10.61
CA VAL A 165 8.17 -1.44 11.22
C VAL A 165 7.40 -0.14 10.97
N TYR A 166 6.20 -0.19 10.44
CA TYR A 166 5.40 0.99 10.10
C TYR A 166 5.19 1.96 11.27
N GLY A 167 5.10 1.46 12.51
CA GLY A 167 4.95 2.29 13.70
C GLY A 167 6.12 3.26 13.95
N GLU A 168 7.32 2.89 13.55
CA GLU A 168 8.51 3.71 13.69
C GLU A 168 8.75 4.69 12.52
N THR A 169 8.07 4.48 11.40
CA THR A 169 8.32 5.24 10.16
C THR A 169 8.15 6.74 10.35
N PHE A 170 7.05 7.16 10.98
CA PHE A 170 6.78 8.59 11.16
C PHE A 170 7.78 9.25 12.11
N LYS A 171 8.15 8.60 13.19
CA LYS A 171 9.18 9.06 14.12
C LYS A 171 10.54 9.23 13.43
N ARG A 172 10.94 8.24 12.63
CA ARG A 172 12.18 8.30 11.83
C ARG A 172 12.13 9.45 10.82
N HIS A 173 10.99 9.68 10.18
CA HIS A 173 10.80 10.78 9.24
C HIS A 173 10.94 12.15 9.93
N LEU A 174 10.32 12.34 11.09
CA LEU A 174 10.47 13.58 11.87
C LEU A 174 11.91 13.80 12.35
N GLN A 175 12.58 12.74 12.79
CA GLN A 175 13.99 12.81 13.19
C GLN A 175 14.89 13.18 12.01
N TYR A 176 14.62 12.60 10.82
CA TYR A 176 15.31 13.01 9.59
C TYR A 176 15.12 14.50 9.30
N LEU A 177 13.88 15.01 9.32
CA LEU A 177 13.60 16.41 9.05
C LEU A 177 14.35 17.34 10.02
N TYR A 178 14.40 16.98 11.30
CA TYR A 178 15.14 17.72 12.30
C TYR A 178 16.65 17.74 12.00
N ASN A 179 17.25 16.60 11.72
CA ASN A 179 18.66 16.49 11.36
C ASN A 179 18.98 17.21 10.06
N PHE A 180 18.07 17.12 9.09
CA PHE A 180 18.21 17.77 7.80
C PHE A 180 18.19 19.30 7.95
N ARG A 181 17.33 19.86 8.82
CA ARG A 181 17.34 21.29 9.15
C ARG A 181 18.66 21.74 9.78
N ILE A 182 19.31 20.93 10.61
CA ILE A 182 20.65 21.21 11.14
C ILE A 182 21.67 21.32 10.00
N SER A 183 21.59 20.43 9.01
CA SER A 183 22.52 20.39 7.88
C SER A 183 22.31 21.53 6.87
N VAL A 184 21.08 22.04 6.75
CA VAL A 184 20.68 23.09 5.78
C VAL A 184 19.93 24.22 6.50
N PRO A 185 20.57 24.96 7.42
CA PRO A 185 19.90 25.92 8.29
C PRO A 185 19.25 27.09 7.56
N ASN A 186 19.75 27.44 6.37
CA ASN A 186 19.33 28.61 5.59
C ASN A 186 18.57 28.23 4.30
N ASP A 187 18.41 26.93 4.00
CA ASP A 187 17.73 26.50 2.80
C ASP A 187 16.26 26.15 3.07
N GLU A 188 15.42 26.37 2.08
CA GLU A 188 14.04 25.91 2.15
C GLU A 188 13.98 24.38 1.98
N ILE A 189 13.37 23.71 2.94
CA ILE A 189 13.08 22.28 2.89
C ILE A 189 11.64 22.11 2.41
N LEU A 190 11.47 21.39 1.31
CA LEU A 190 10.16 21.02 0.77
C LEU A 190 9.84 19.57 1.12
N LEU A 191 8.58 19.35 1.45
CA LEU A 191 7.99 18.04 1.73
C LEU A 191 7.25 17.53 0.51
N TYR A 192 7.34 16.23 0.26
CA TYR A 192 6.52 15.55 -0.70
C TYR A 192 6.18 14.13 -0.23
N ASP A 193 5.11 13.60 -0.74
CA ASP A 193 4.72 12.19 -0.58
C ASP A 193 4.09 11.69 -1.87
N ASP A 194 4.35 10.45 -2.18
CA ASP A 194 3.72 9.73 -3.27
C ASP A 194 3.08 8.43 -2.77
N ASP A 195 2.17 7.89 -3.57
CA ASP A 195 1.30 6.78 -3.21
C ASP A 195 1.39 5.67 -4.26
N VAL A 196 1.51 4.44 -3.80
CA VAL A 196 1.45 3.27 -4.68
C VAL A 196 0.00 2.96 -5.02
N LYS A 197 -0.33 3.03 -6.29
CA LYS A 197 -1.68 2.71 -6.77
C LYS A 197 -1.95 1.22 -6.63
N SER A 198 -3.02 0.87 -5.89
CA SER A 198 -3.40 -0.53 -5.67
C SER A 198 -2.26 -1.39 -5.08
N ALA A 199 -1.48 -0.84 -4.15
CA ALA A 199 -0.22 -1.38 -3.64
C ALA A 199 -0.26 -2.91 -3.42
N PHE A 200 -1.18 -3.37 -2.60
CA PHE A 200 -1.29 -4.80 -2.26
C PHE A 200 -1.63 -5.69 -3.46
N ARG A 201 -2.34 -5.16 -4.47
CA ARG A 201 -2.71 -5.90 -5.68
C ARG A 201 -1.53 -6.24 -6.57
N HIS A 202 -0.47 -5.44 -6.51
CA HIS A 202 0.75 -5.72 -7.24
C HIS A 202 1.51 -6.92 -6.67
N CYS A 203 1.36 -7.24 -5.40
CA CYS A 203 1.96 -8.42 -4.78
C CYS A 203 0.98 -9.58 -4.86
N LYS A 204 1.34 -10.60 -5.64
CA LYS A 204 0.45 -11.73 -5.93
C LYS A 204 0.40 -12.70 -4.75
N TYR A 205 -0.73 -13.38 -4.61
CA TYR A 205 -0.81 -14.56 -3.77
C TYR A 205 -0.07 -15.72 -4.43
N HIS A 206 0.49 -16.61 -3.62
CA HIS A 206 0.87 -17.93 -4.14
C HIS A 206 -0.37 -18.59 -4.74
N PRO A 207 -0.28 -19.20 -5.95
CA PRO A 207 -1.45 -19.77 -6.62
C PRO A 207 -2.28 -20.72 -5.76
N ASP A 208 -1.61 -21.51 -4.90
CA ASP A 208 -2.27 -22.50 -4.05
C ASP A 208 -3.18 -21.90 -2.97
N VAL A 209 -3.03 -20.61 -2.64
CA VAL A 209 -3.81 -19.96 -1.59
C VAL A 209 -4.82 -18.94 -2.12
N ALA A 210 -4.75 -18.57 -3.39
CA ALA A 210 -5.58 -17.50 -3.96
C ALA A 210 -7.09 -17.77 -3.81
N SER A 211 -7.53 -19.03 -3.98
CA SER A 211 -8.92 -19.43 -3.82
C SER A 211 -9.48 -19.24 -2.40
N ALA A 212 -8.62 -19.24 -1.38
CA ALA A 212 -9.02 -18.97 -0.01
C ALA A 212 -9.45 -17.52 0.25
N PHE A 213 -9.17 -16.60 -0.67
CA PHE A 213 -9.55 -15.19 -0.56
C PHE A 213 -10.74 -14.81 -1.45
N ALA A 214 -11.47 -15.80 -1.98
CA ALA A 214 -12.55 -15.60 -2.92
C ALA A 214 -13.75 -14.86 -2.34
N PHE A 215 -14.57 -14.32 -3.23
CA PHE A 215 -15.86 -13.71 -2.89
C PHE A 215 -16.86 -13.87 -4.04
N ILE A 216 -18.15 -13.74 -3.74
CA ILE A 216 -19.23 -13.86 -4.73
C ILE A 216 -19.97 -12.53 -4.83
N ILE A 217 -20.05 -11.95 -6.03
CA ILE A 217 -20.87 -10.78 -6.33
C ILE A 217 -21.52 -10.99 -7.70
N GLN A 218 -22.82 -10.72 -7.80
CA GLN A 218 -23.58 -10.75 -9.05
C GLN A 218 -23.46 -12.08 -9.80
N GLU A 219 -23.71 -13.17 -9.12
CA GLU A 219 -23.63 -14.53 -9.67
C GLU A 219 -22.24 -14.93 -10.18
N ASN A 220 -21.22 -14.12 -9.93
CA ASN A 220 -19.84 -14.42 -10.23
C ASN A 220 -19.04 -14.73 -8.96
N LEU A 221 -18.26 -15.79 -9.02
CA LEU A 221 -17.19 -16.07 -8.10
C LEU A 221 -15.94 -15.35 -8.59
N TRP A 222 -15.34 -14.57 -7.72
CA TRP A 222 -14.13 -13.79 -8.01
C TRP A 222 -12.97 -14.35 -7.21
N ILE A 223 -11.90 -14.74 -7.89
CA ILE A 223 -10.66 -15.20 -7.27
C ILE A 223 -9.65 -14.05 -7.30
N PRO A 224 -9.32 -13.42 -6.17
CA PRO A 224 -8.32 -12.37 -6.11
C PRO A 224 -6.90 -12.96 -6.24
N LEU A 225 -6.07 -12.29 -7.04
CA LEU A 225 -4.71 -12.73 -7.34
C LEU A 225 -3.64 -11.98 -6.53
N GLY A 226 -4.00 -10.92 -5.84
CA GLY A 226 -3.08 -10.12 -5.04
C GLY A 226 -3.69 -9.71 -3.72
N GLY A 227 -2.85 -9.18 -2.83
CA GLY A 227 -3.22 -8.87 -1.47
C GLY A 227 -4.50 -8.05 -1.34
N MET A 228 -5.39 -8.46 -0.44
CA MET A 228 -6.67 -7.81 -0.18
C MET A 228 -6.57 -6.85 1.00
N PHE A 229 -7.25 -5.69 0.90
CA PHE A 229 -7.52 -4.84 2.06
C PHE A 229 -8.50 -5.55 2.98
N GLY A 230 -8.13 -5.68 4.27
CA GLY A 230 -8.90 -6.40 5.26
C GLY A 230 -8.29 -7.76 5.65
N SER A 231 -7.33 -8.27 4.88
CA SER A 231 -6.50 -9.39 5.31
C SER A 231 -5.42 -8.93 6.28
N ILE A 232 -5.30 -9.56 7.43
CA ILE A 232 -4.34 -9.21 8.49
C ILE A 232 -2.89 -9.45 8.08
N VAL A 233 -2.64 -10.42 7.19
CA VAL A 233 -1.29 -10.79 6.73
C VAL A 233 -0.77 -9.92 5.58
N THR A 234 -1.65 -9.20 4.89
CA THR A 234 -1.25 -8.42 3.71
C THR A 234 -0.29 -7.27 4.01
N PRO A 235 -0.49 -6.46 5.08
CA PRO A 235 0.46 -5.39 5.41
C PRO A 235 1.86 -5.91 5.73
N ALA A 236 1.98 -7.00 6.50
CA ALA A 236 3.26 -7.60 6.83
C ALA A 236 3.99 -8.12 5.58
N ASN A 237 3.26 -8.79 4.69
CA ASN A 237 3.83 -9.30 3.45
C ASN A 237 4.18 -8.20 2.44
N PHE A 238 3.67 -6.97 2.60
CA PHE A 238 4.06 -5.82 1.79
C PHE A 238 5.31 -5.09 2.34
N GLU A 239 5.68 -5.32 3.59
CA GLU A 239 6.82 -4.66 4.24
C GLU A 239 8.15 -4.82 3.49
N PRO A 240 8.55 -6.00 2.97
CA PRO A 240 9.76 -6.14 2.17
C PRO A 240 9.77 -5.26 0.92
N VAL A 241 8.61 -5.07 0.27
CA VAL A 241 8.45 -4.17 -0.88
C VAL A 241 8.68 -2.72 -0.46
N ALA A 242 8.07 -2.31 0.65
CA ALA A 242 8.23 -0.96 1.20
C ALA A 242 9.68 -0.66 1.58
N ARG A 243 10.36 -1.60 2.25
CA ARG A 243 11.77 -1.46 2.67
C ARG A 243 12.72 -1.43 1.48
N ALA A 244 12.53 -2.32 0.50
CA ALA A 244 13.34 -2.34 -0.71
C ALA A 244 13.15 -1.04 -1.53
N ARG A 245 11.91 -0.54 -1.64
CA ARG A 245 11.61 0.74 -2.30
C ARG A 245 12.32 1.91 -1.62
N THR A 246 12.25 1.98 -0.30
CA THR A 246 12.94 3.01 0.49
C THR A 246 14.43 2.99 0.21
N HIS A 247 15.05 1.81 0.29
CA HIS A 247 16.49 1.63 0.05
C HIS A 247 16.89 2.05 -1.37
N LEU A 248 16.16 1.57 -2.39
CA LEU A 248 16.43 1.94 -3.79
C LEU A 248 16.22 3.43 -4.06
N ALA A 249 15.20 4.05 -3.47
CA ALA A 249 14.97 5.48 -3.63
C ALA A 249 16.13 6.30 -3.03
N GLU A 250 16.67 5.92 -1.89
CA GLU A 250 17.87 6.51 -1.30
C GLU A 250 19.10 6.31 -2.18
N TYR A 251 19.30 5.13 -2.72
CA TYR A 251 20.38 4.82 -3.66
C TYR A 251 20.26 5.66 -4.95
N PHE A 252 19.08 5.70 -5.55
CA PHE A 252 18.82 6.45 -6.78
C PHE A 252 18.84 7.97 -6.58
N SER A 253 18.60 8.50 -5.38
CA SER A 253 18.64 9.93 -5.12
C SER A 253 20.02 10.57 -5.40
N ARG A 254 21.08 9.75 -5.47
CA ARG A 254 22.44 10.15 -5.83
C ARG A 254 22.65 10.26 -7.34
N ARG A 255 21.73 9.72 -8.16
CA ARG A 255 21.80 9.69 -9.63
C ARG A 255 21.09 10.89 -10.24
N ARG A 256 21.84 11.74 -10.95
CA ARG A 256 21.31 12.96 -11.56
C ARG A 256 20.66 12.73 -12.93
N ASP A 257 21.00 11.63 -13.61
CA ASP A 257 20.48 11.26 -14.93
C ASP A 257 18.98 10.92 -14.91
N LEU A 258 18.44 10.44 -13.80
CA LEU A 258 17.05 10.00 -13.67
C LEU A 258 16.02 11.11 -13.86
N LEU A 259 16.36 12.36 -13.58
CA LEU A 259 15.44 13.48 -13.73
C LEU A 259 14.92 13.59 -15.17
N LYS A 260 15.79 13.42 -16.18
CA LYS A 260 15.40 13.47 -17.59
C LYS A 260 14.39 12.40 -17.99
N ARG A 261 14.41 11.25 -17.32
CA ARG A 261 13.47 10.16 -17.59
C ARG A 261 12.05 10.50 -17.11
N TYR A 262 11.92 11.26 -16.04
CA TYR A 262 10.65 11.52 -15.35
C TYR A 262 10.21 12.98 -15.37
N ASP A 263 10.90 13.88 -16.08
CA ASP A 263 10.56 15.31 -16.17
C ASP A 263 9.11 15.51 -16.61
N HIS A 264 8.65 14.75 -17.60
CA HIS A 264 7.28 14.80 -18.12
C HIS A 264 6.18 14.49 -17.06
N ILE A 265 6.53 13.81 -15.97
CA ILE A 265 5.66 13.57 -14.80
C ILE A 265 5.88 14.64 -13.75
N ILE A 266 7.15 14.88 -13.40
CA ILE A 266 7.55 15.75 -12.28
C ILE A 266 7.19 17.21 -12.54
N ASP A 267 7.31 17.68 -13.77
CA ASP A 267 7.02 19.07 -14.12
C ASP A 267 5.52 19.43 -14.03
N LYS A 268 4.66 18.44 -13.94
CA LYS A 268 3.22 18.66 -13.67
C LYS A 268 2.89 18.86 -12.20
N VAL A 269 3.83 18.58 -11.28
CA VAL A 269 3.62 18.77 -9.84
C VAL A 269 3.83 20.23 -9.48
N LYS A 270 2.85 20.79 -8.78
CA LYS A 270 2.97 22.17 -8.27
C LYS A 270 4.02 22.22 -7.17
N ILE A 271 4.99 23.10 -7.31
CA ILE A 271 5.94 23.42 -6.25
C ILE A 271 5.53 24.77 -5.67
N SER A 272 5.41 24.87 -4.35
CA SER A 272 5.07 26.13 -3.66
C SER A 272 6.04 27.25 -4.06
N ASP A 273 5.56 28.49 -4.04
CA ASP A 273 6.38 29.64 -4.35
C ASP A 273 7.62 29.71 -3.46
N PRO A 274 8.74 30.20 -4.00
CA PRO A 274 9.96 30.40 -3.21
C PRO A 274 9.67 31.34 -2.04
N PRO A 275 10.43 31.21 -0.93
CA PRO A 275 10.30 32.11 0.19
C PRO A 275 10.61 33.55 -0.23
N THR A 276 9.91 34.51 0.36
CA THR A 276 10.20 35.93 0.14
C THR A 276 11.61 36.25 0.63
N LYS A 277 12.24 37.24 -0.01
CA LYS A 277 13.59 37.71 0.40
C LYS A 277 13.55 38.11 1.89
N GLY A 278 14.47 37.57 2.68
CA GLY A 278 14.53 37.83 4.12
C GLY A 278 13.73 36.80 4.99
N THR A 279 13.12 35.79 4.40
CA THR A 279 12.49 34.71 5.19
C THR A 279 13.52 34.04 6.11
N ILE A 280 13.21 34.02 7.41
CA ILE A 280 14.05 33.35 8.43
C ILE A 280 13.46 32.00 8.70
N PHE A 281 14.25 30.94 8.55
CA PHE A 281 13.86 29.59 8.91
C PHE A 281 14.20 29.29 10.38
N THR A 282 13.30 28.60 11.09
CA THR A 282 13.59 28.15 12.44
C THR A 282 14.77 27.18 12.42
N ARG A 283 15.82 27.51 13.19
CA ARG A 283 17.01 26.68 13.33
C ARG A 283 16.73 25.48 14.24
N ALA A 284 17.25 24.34 13.85
CA ALA A 284 17.34 23.17 14.74
C ALA A 284 18.70 23.19 15.45
N THR A 285 18.69 22.92 16.74
CA THR A 285 19.92 22.89 17.56
C THR A 285 20.38 21.43 17.70
N PRO A 286 21.66 21.11 17.41
CA PRO A 286 22.18 19.76 17.63
C PRO A 286 21.95 19.32 19.09
N CYS A 287 21.46 18.11 19.29
CA CYS A 287 21.29 17.53 20.60
C CYS A 287 22.12 16.22 20.73
N LYS A 288 22.31 15.75 21.97
CA LYS A 288 23.11 14.55 22.25
C LYS A 288 22.68 13.28 21.51
N TYR A 289 21.45 13.25 21.01
CA TYR A 289 20.89 12.12 20.26
C TYR A 289 21.12 12.22 18.75
N ASN A 290 21.60 13.37 18.25
CA ASN A 290 21.86 13.61 16.83
C ASN A 290 23.34 13.35 16.54
N ARG A 291 23.68 12.09 16.25
CA ARG A 291 25.06 11.66 16.03
C ARG A 291 25.53 11.73 14.57
N GLY A 292 24.78 12.29 13.66
CA GLY A 292 25.19 12.37 12.26
C GLY A 292 24.62 13.56 11.53
N LEU A 293 25.46 14.32 10.84
CA LEU A 293 25.01 15.29 9.87
C LEU A 293 24.44 14.53 8.68
N THR A 294 23.24 14.87 8.27
CA THR A 294 22.63 14.32 7.06
C THR A 294 23.39 14.89 5.85
N ASN A 295 23.86 14.01 4.96
CA ASN A 295 24.45 14.47 3.71
C ASN A 295 23.36 15.16 2.87
N VAL A 296 23.56 16.44 2.60
CA VAL A 296 22.59 17.31 1.89
C VAL A 296 22.23 16.78 0.51
N ASN A 297 23.13 16.02 -0.11
CA ASN A 297 22.92 15.45 -1.43
C ASN A 297 22.16 14.12 -1.41
N ASN A 298 21.97 13.51 -0.24
CA ASN A 298 21.24 12.26 -0.07
C ASN A 298 19.86 12.55 0.49
N THR A 299 18.83 12.03 -0.16
CA THR A 299 17.48 12.07 0.36
C THR A 299 17.23 10.84 1.18
N GLN A 300 16.72 10.99 2.39
CA GLN A 300 16.17 9.86 3.14
C GLN A 300 14.68 9.71 2.80
N PHE A 301 14.29 8.49 2.54
CA PHE A 301 12.90 8.12 2.31
C PHE A 301 12.35 7.35 3.51
N SER A 302 11.06 7.51 3.73
CA SER A 302 10.33 6.77 4.77
C SER A 302 9.03 6.29 4.17
N MET A 303 8.73 5.01 4.28
CA MET A 303 7.52 4.45 3.70
C MET A 303 6.57 3.97 4.80
N PHE A 304 5.33 4.44 4.73
CA PHE A 304 4.25 3.99 5.60
C PHE A 304 3.23 3.25 4.74
N VAL A 305 3.29 1.92 4.76
CA VAL A 305 2.50 1.02 3.90
C VAL A 305 2.73 1.35 2.43
N ASP A 306 1.83 2.08 1.79
CA ASP A 306 1.85 2.46 0.38
C ASP A 306 2.31 3.92 0.13
N ASN A 307 2.44 4.73 1.19
CA ASN A 307 2.88 6.12 1.09
C ASN A 307 4.39 6.26 1.32
N SER A 308 5.10 6.81 0.36
CA SER A 308 6.50 7.22 0.50
C SER A 308 6.59 8.69 0.90
N LEU A 309 7.25 8.97 2.02
CA LEU A 309 7.44 10.30 2.59
C LEU A 309 8.90 10.71 2.41
N PHE A 310 9.14 11.90 1.91
CA PHE A 310 10.49 12.44 1.79
C PHE A 310 10.52 13.97 1.80
N ALA A 311 11.70 14.50 2.02
CA ALA A 311 11.95 15.93 2.02
C ALA A 311 13.31 16.23 1.41
N GLN A 312 13.42 17.37 0.75
CA GLN A 312 14.67 17.83 0.17
C GLN A 312 14.69 19.36 0.02
N THR A 313 15.86 19.95 -0.20
CA THR A 313 15.95 21.35 -0.58
C THR A 313 15.27 21.59 -1.92
N ARG A 314 14.82 22.82 -2.16
CA ARG A 314 14.14 23.22 -3.40
C ARG A 314 14.92 22.82 -4.67
N ASN A 315 16.24 22.93 -4.64
CA ASN A 315 17.11 22.60 -5.78
C ASN A 315 17.19 21.09 -6.07
N ASN A 316 16.98 20.25 -5.06
CA ASN A 316 17.16 18.82 -5.16
C ASN A 316 15.86 18.01 -5.11
N ILE A 317 14.71 18.62 -4.79
CA ILE A 317 13.46 17.90 -4.59
C ILE A 317 13.01 17.12 -5.84
N LYS A 318 13.20 17.68 -7.04
CA LYS A 318 12.85 16.99 -8.29
C LYS A 318 13.67 15.72 -8.51
N HIS A 319 14.93 15.70 -8.08
CA HIS A 319 15.78 14.51 -8.14
C HIS A 319 15.28 13.44 -7.16
N ALA A 320 14.85 13.84 -5.96
CA ALA A 320 14.25 12.92 -5.00
C ALA A 320 12.94 12.31 -5.54
N MET A 321 12.12 13.12 -6.21
CA MET A 321 10.90 12.65 -6.87
C MET A 321 11.21 11.62 -7.96
N ALA A 322 12.20 11.88 -8.82
CA ALA A 322 12.64 10.94 -9.86
C ALA A 322 13.14 9.62 -9.26
N ALA A 323 13.92 9.69 -8.19
CA ALA A 323 14.44 8.52 -7.48
C ALA A 323 13.31 7.66 -6.88
N SER A 324 12.29 8.29 -6.29
CA SER A 324 11.13 7.60 -5.75
C SER A 324 10.35 6.85 -6.84
N ILE A 325 10.16 7.46 -8.00
CA ILE A 325 9.46 6.84 -9.14
C ILE A 325 10.28 5.67 -9.70
N GLU A 326 11.60 5.86 -9.89
CA GLU A 326 12.47 4.79 -10.40
C GLU A 326 12.47 3.59 -9.47
N ALA A 327 12.62 3.79 -8.16
CA ALA A 327 12.58 2.71 -7.17
C ALA A 327 11.27 1.91 -7.23
N LEU A 328 10.15 2.60 -7.42
CA LEU A 328 8.84 1.98 -7.56
C LEU A 328 8.75 1.12 -8.83
N HIS A 329 9.22 1.66 -9.97
CA HIS A 329 9.18 0.97 -11.25
C HIS A 329 10.13 -0.23 -11.31
N VAL A 330 11.31 -0.14 -10.70
CA VAL A 330 12.25 -1.27 -10.62
C VAL A 330 11.63 -2.45 -9.87
N ILE A 331 10.90 -2.20 -8.77
CA ILE A 331 10.33 -3.27 -7.95
C ILE A 331 9.01 -3.80 -8.52
N LEU A 332 8.09 -2.91 -8.89
CA LEU A 332 6.74 -3.29 -9.28
C LEU A 332 6.53 -3.39 -10.80
N GLY A 333 7.58 -3.13 -11.56
CA GLY A 333 7.58 -3.13 -13.02
C GLY A 333 7.27 -1.76 -13.63
N TYR A 334 7.91 -1.48 -14.74
CA TYR A 334 7.64 -0.26 -15.52
C TYR A 334 6.24 -0.33 -16.13
N PRO A 335 5.51 0.79 -16.20
CA PRO A 335 4.18 0.80 -16.78
C PRO A 335 4.24 0.48 -18.26
N ASP A 336 3.31 -0.35 -18.69
CA ASP A 336 2.98 -0.55 -20.08
C ASP A 336 1.59 0.05 -20.29
N LEU A 337 1.50 1.08 -21.12
CA LEU A 337 0.26 1.84 -21.30
C LEU A 337 -0.89 1.00 -21.84
N GLU A 338 -0.60 -0.09 -22.55
CA GLU A 338 -1.60 -0.97 -23.16
C GLU A 338 -2.07 -2.09 -22.20
N VAL A 339 -1.16 -2.62 -21.40
CA VAL A 339 -1.40 -3.87 -20.65
C VAL A 339 -1.31 -3.68 -19.13
N ARG A 340 -0.44 -2.81 -18.64
CA ARG A 340 -0.14 -2.70 -17.20
C ARG A 340 -0.44 -1.33 -16.63
N GLN A 341 -1.13 -1.34 -15.50
CA GLN A 341 -1.36 -0.14 -14.73
C GLN A 341 -0.04 0.41 -14.20
N ASN A 342 0.16 1.73 -14.33
CA ASN A 342 1.26 2.41 -13.65
C ASN A 342 1.14 2.20 -12.13
N PRO A 343 2.17 1.66 -11.45
CA PRO A 343 2.17 1.49 -10.01
C PRO A 343 2.18 2.82 -9.24
N LEU A 344 2.58 3.92 -9.89
CA LEU A 344 2.46 5.26 -9.32
C LEU A 344 1.01 5.76 -9.42
N SER A 345 0.46 6.31 -8.34
CA SER A 345 -0.86 6.93 -8.34
C SER A 345 -0.79 8.33 -8.96
N LEU A 346 -0.77 8.41 -10.29
CA LEU A 346 -0.58 9.67 -11.03
C LEU A 346 -1.61 10.74 -10.65
N ASP A 347 -2.88 10.36 -10.43
CA ASP A 347 -3.94 11.31 -10.03
C ASP A 347 -3.56 11.99 -8.71
N LYS A 348 -3.20 11.22 -7.68
CA LYS A 348 -2.75 11.75 -6.40
C LYS A 348 -1.43 12.50 -6.52
N TYR A 349 -0.54 12.02 -7.40
CA TYR A 349 0.77 12.61 -7.63
C TYR A 349 0.64 14.04 -8.18
N PHE A 350 -0.29 14.28 -9.10
CA PHE A 350 -0.52 15.61 -9.70
C PHE A 350 -1.40 16.52 -8.83
N GLU A 351 -2.34 15.96 -8.06
CA GLU A 351 -3.14 16.72 -7.10
C GLU A 351 -2.30 17.20 -5.91
N SER A 352 -1.20 16.51 -5.64
CA SER A 352 -0.27 16.85 -4.56
C SER A 352 0.60 18.04 -4.93
N SER A 353 0.85 18.92 -3.96
CA SER A 353 1.83 20.00 -4.10
C SER A 353 3.08 19.72 -3.30
N CYS A 354 4.23 19.97 -3.86
CA CYS A 354 5.49 19.98 -3.14
C CYS A 354 5.60 21.31 -2.34
N SER A 355 5.61 21.25 -1.02
CA SER A 355 5.50 22.44 -0.17
C SER A 355 6.32 22.31 1.12
N TYR A 356 6.65 23.47 1.72
CA TYR A 356 7.24 23.56 3.05
C TYR A 356 6.24 23.24 4.18
N GLU A 357 4.94 23.29 3.89
CA GLU A 357 3.89 22.89 4.80
C GLU A 357 3.00 21.85 4.13
N ARG A 358 2.82 20.71 4.79
CA ARG A 358 2.09 19.58 4.23
C ARG A 358 1.47 18.69 5.29
N VAL A 359 0.33 18.12 4.97
CA VAL A 359 -0.26 17.05 5.77
C VAL A 359 0.31 15.70 5.33
N GLN A 360 1.07 15.06 6.22
CA GLN A 360 1.60 13.72 6.01
C GLN A 360 1.10 12.79 7.13
N LEU A 361 0.54 11.64 6.77
CA LEU A 361 -0.10 10.69 7.70
C LEU A 361 -1.14 11.34 8.64
N GLY A 362 -1.77 12.43 8.18
CA GLY A 362 -2.78 13.16 8.93
C GLY A 362 -2.24 14.09 10.02
N ILE A 363 -0.97 14.41 9.95
CA ILE A 363 -0.28 15.43 10.76
C ILE A 363 0.22 16.53 9.84
N THR A 364 -0.03 17.79 10.17
CA THR A 364 0.53 18.94 9.46
C THR A 364 1.95 19.13 9.92
N ILE A 365 2.89 19.15 8.97
CA ILE A 365 4.31 19.42 9.21
C ILE A 365 4.65 20.72 8.50
N ASN A 366 5.30 21.65 9.20
CA ASN A 366 5.82 22.90 8.63
C ASN A 366 7.34 22.96 8.85
N THR A 367 8.08 22.87 7.76
CA THR A 367 9.56 22.88 7.79
C THR A 367 10.17 24.26 7.94
N ARG A 368 9.45 25.36 7.63
CA ARG A 368 9.94 26.72 7.87
C ARG A 368 9.99 27.02 9.36
N ASN A 369 8.94 26.64 10.09
CA ASN A 369 8.80 26.87 11.53
C ASN A 369 9.24 25.68 12.38
N MET A 370 9.57 24.54 11.74
CA MET A 370 9.88 23.25 12.40
C MET A 370 8.81 22.85 13.42
N THR A 371 7.54 22.93 13.00
CA THR A 371 6.38 22.59 13.81
C THR A 371 5.62 21.41 13.26
N ILE A 372 4.98 20.66 14.14
CA ILE A 372 4.01 19.61 13.84
C ILE A 372 2.70 19.92 14.55
N ALA A 373 1.57 19.69 13.90
CA ALA A 373 0.25 19.91 14.44
C ALA A 373 -0.76 18.88 13.94
N LEU A 374 -1.79 18.61 14.72
CA LEU A 374 -2.96 17.89 14.20
C LEU A 374 -3.64 18.77 13.13
N THR A 375 -4.14 18.10 12.09
CA THR A 375 -5.03 18.83 11.15
C THR A 375 -6.24 19.36 11.88
N ASP A 376 -6.78 20.53 11.47
CA ASP A 376 -7.95 21.13 12.11
C ASP A 376 -9.12 20.16 12.17
N LYS A 377 -9.34 19.38 11.13
CA LYS A 377 -10.39 18.36 11.11
C LYS A 377 -10.21 17.32 12.23
N LYS A 378 -8.99 16.80 12.43
CA LYS A 378 -8.71 15.84 13.51
C LYS A 378 -8.84 16.50 14.87
N ARG A 379 -8.28 17.71 15.02
CA ARG A 379 -8.34 18.48 16.27
C ARG A 379 -9.77 18.74 16.70
N LEU A 380 -10.63 19.23 15.80
CA LEU A 380 -12.04 19.48 16.07
C LEU A 380 -12.80 18.19 16.40
N SER A 381 -12.56 17.10 15.64
CA SER A 381 -13.18 15.81 15.93
C SER A 381 -12.81 15.29 17.33
N MET A 382 -11.54 15.40 17.73
CA MET A 382 -11.10 14.99 19.07
C MET A 382 -11.71 15.86 20.17
N LEU A 383 -11.82 17.18 19.95
CA LEU A 383 -12.46 18.09 20.89
C LEU A 383 -13.96 17.78 21.05
N ASP A 384 -14.64 17.46 19.98
CA ASP A 384 -16.04 17.06 20.00
C ASP A 384 -16.24 15.74 20.77
N GLU A 385 -15.42 14.75 20.51
CA GLU A 385 -15.41 13.47 21.25
C GLU A 385 -15.15 13.67 22.75
N LEU A 386 -14.13 14.44 23.11
CA LEU A 386 -13.82 14.78 24.51
C LEU A 386 -14.97 15.51 25.18
N SER A 387 -15.61 16.46 24.47
CA SER A 387 -16.78 17.19 24.98
C SER A 387 -17.97 16.26 25.22
N HIS A 388 -18.17 15.29 24.32
CA HIS A 388 -19.22 14.28 24.47
C HIS A 388 -18.97 13.35 25.66
N TRP A 389 -17.73 12.94 25.89
CA TRP A 389 -17.37 12.12 27.04
C TRP A 389 -17.50 12.89 28.36
N HIS A 390 -17.08 14.15 28.38
CA HIS A 390 -17.26 15.02 29.53
C HIS A 390 -18.73 15.17 29.92
N LYS A 391 -19.60 15.41 28.94
CA LYS A 391 -21.08 15.51 29.17
C LYS A 391 -21.70 14.21 29.68
N LYS A 392 -21.13 13.05 29.33
CA LYS A 392 -21.60 11.72 29.78
C LYS A 392 -21.07 11.31 31.17
N GLY A 393 -20.27 12.16 31.84
CA GLY A 393 -19.71 11.87 33.16
C GLY A 393 -18.76 10.65 33.20
N ARG A 394 -18.26 10.20 32.07
CA ARG A 394 -17.27 9.10 32.01
C ARG A 394 -15.89 9.65 32.36
N VAL A 395 -15.35 9.21 33.49
CA VAL A 395 -13.97 9.49 33.91
C VAL A 395 -13.03 8.75 32.93
N LEU A 396 -12.14 9.50 32.28
CA LEU A 396 -11.02 8.92 31.55
C LEU A 396 -10.08 8.26 32.56
N HIS A 397 -10.08 6.95 32.68
CA HIS A 397 -8.97 6.23 33.27
C HIS A 397 -7.80 6.31 32.29
N PHE A 398 -6.91 7.25 32.50
CA PHE A 398 -5.60 7.21 31.83
C PHE A 398 -4.88 5.97 32.34
N PHE A 399 -4.56 5.05 31.44
CA PHE A 399 -3.67 3.95 31.74
C PHE A 399 -2.33 4.54 32.21
N LYS A 400 -2.05 4.31 33.48
CA LYS A 400 -0.69 4.39 34.00
C LYS A 400 -0.04 3.05 33.66
N GLU A 401 0.73 3.02 32.56
CA GLU A 401 1.86 2.11 32.37
C GLU A 401 2.90 2.78 31.47
#